data_81d12fa6bce895a6db1691cdc7c1864b
#
_entry.id   81d12fa6bce895a6db1691cdc7c1864b
#
_cell.length_a   1.000
_cell.length_b   1.000
_cell.length_c   1.000
_cell.angle_alpha   90.00
_cell.angle_beta   90.00
_cell.angle_gamma   90.00
#
_symmetry.space_group_name_H-M   'P 1'
#
loop_
_entity.id
_entity.type
_entity.pdbx_description
1 polymer ?
#
loop_
_entity_poly.entity_id
_entity_poly.type
_entity_poly.pdbx_seq_one_letter_code
_entity_poly.pdbx_strand_id
1 'polypeptide(L)'
;MAILKFRVYFEEDDSVYRDIAIRHTQNFYDLHQAILKSFEFDSKHQATFFRSNDSWARGREITLEKYDRSYPVEPLIMTETPIGTEIKDPNQKFVYTYDFTRNWPFQVELISVSKEENPKITYPHIVRTEGIAPSQYGTKSLLGDRFVDVEEKYDLSAGEEGFGTEGGDDTETDTEEDTTLGKEGEEEF
;
A
#
# COMPACT_ATOMS: atom_id res chain seq x y z
N MET A 1 -24.82 -17.02 13.83
CA MET A 1 -24.82 -16.10 12.68
C MET A 1 -23.70 -16.50 11.72
N ALA A 2 -23.82 -16.20 10.41
CA ALA A 2 -22.73 -16.52 9.49
C ALA A 2 -21.60 -15.50 9.61
N ILE A 3 -20.37 -16.02 9.65
CA ILE A 3 -19.13 -15.22 9.63
C ILE A 3 -18.51 -15.36 8.26
N LEU A 4 -18.27 -14.24 7.63
CA LEU A 4 -17.60 -14.10 6.34
C LEU A 4 -16.13 -13.77 6.60
N LYS A 5 -15.21 -14.46 5.94
CA LYS A 5 -13.80 -14.13 5.98
C LYS A 5 -13.39 -13.60 4.63
N PHE A 6 -12.97 -12.37 4.60
CA PHE A 6 -12.43 -11.72 3.41
C PHE A 6 -10.92 -11.65 3.49
N ARG A 7 -10.27 -11.85 2.35
CA ARG A 7 -8.89 -11.49 2.13
C ARG A 7 -8.84 -10.19 1.35
N VAL A 8 -8.13 -9.23 1.89
CA VAL A 8 -7.93 -7.90 1.31
C VAL A 8 -6.49 -7.80 0.88
N TYR A 9 -6.26 -7.74 -0.43
CA TYR A 9 -4.95 -7.58 -1.02
C TYR A 9 -4.70 -6.12 -1.36
N PHE A 10 -3.46 -5.68 -1.18
CA PHE A 10 -3.02 -4.45 -1.83
C PHE A 10 -2.79 -4.74 -3.31
N GLU A 11 -3.48 -4.01 -4.23
CA GLU A 11 -3.50 -4.38 -5.66
C GLU A 11 -2.13 -4.31 -6.32
N GLU A 12 -1.24 -3.41 -5.84
CA GLU A 12 0.12 -3.26 -6.39
C GLU A 12 1.11 -4.34 -5.90
N ASP A 13 0.78 -4.99 -4.77
CA ASP A 13 1.61 -6.05 -4.17
C ASP A 13 0.73 -7.07 -3.45
N ASP A 14 0.44 -8.18 -4.09
CA ASP A 14 -0.42 -9.25 -3.59
C ASP A 14 0.19 -10.04 -2.41
N SER A 15 1.48 -9.87 -2.14
CA SER A 15 2.12 -10.40 -0.93
C SER A 15 1.69 -9.63 0.34
N VAL A 16 1.14 -8.42 0.17
CA VAL A 16 0.61 -7.60 1.25
C VAL A 16 -0.89 -7.78 1.35
N TYR A 17 -1.35 -8.54 2.34
CA TYR A 17 -2.77 -8.78 2.53
C TYR A 17 -3.20 -8.86 4.00
N ARG A 18 -4.51 -8.77 4.21
CA ARG A 18 -5.17 -8.89 5.52
C ARG A 18 -6.36 -9.82 5.39
N ASP A 19 -6.49 -10.77 6.34
CA ASP A 19 -7.70 -11.58 6.45
C ASP A 19 -8.59 -10.97 7.55
N ILE A 20 -9.81 -10.62 7.18
CA ILE A 20 -10.78 -9.96 8.05
C ILE A 20 -12.02 -10.83 8.17
N ALA A 21 -12.37 -11.22 9.40
CA ALA A 21 -13.62 -11.90 9.72
C ALA A 21 -14.68 -10.88 10.12
N ILE A 22 -15.88 -11.00 9.54
CA ILE A 22 -16.99 -10.07 9.77
C ILE A 22 -18.33 -10.83 9.75
N ARG A 23 -19.32 -10.37 10.54
CA ARG A 23 -20.66 -10.95 10.49
C ARG A 23 -21.36 -10.57 9.19
N HIS A 24 -22.11 -11.49 8.60
CA HIS A 24 -22.88 -11.22 7.37
C HIS A 24 -23.93 -10.11 7.54
N THR A 25 -24.35 -9.85 8.78
CA THR A 25 -25.29 -8.79 9.14
C THR A 25 -24.65 -7.42 9.34
N GLN A 26 -23.33 -7.36 9.46
CA GLN A 26 -22.60 -6.09 9.50
C GLN A 26 -22.56 -5.47 8.11
N ASN A 27 -22.36 -4.16 8.04
CA ASN A 27 -22.44 -3.41 6.80
C ASN A 27 -21.05 -3.17 6.17
N PHE A 28 -21.03 -2.62 4.96
CA PHE A 28 -19.78 -2.30 4.27
C PHE A 28 -18.98 -1.20 4.95
N TYR A 29 -19.60 -0.34 5.77
CA TYR A 29 -18.89 0.64 6.58
C TYR A 29 -18.02 -0.02 7.65
N ASP A 30 -18.53 -1.07 8.31
CA ASP A 30 -17.75 -1.86 9.26
C ASP A 30 -16.53 -2.51 8.59
N LEU A 31 -16.70 -3.06 7.37
CA LEU A 31 -15.60 -3.63 6.59
C LEU A 31 -14.59 -2.56 6.16
N HIS A 32 -15.07 -1.40 5.69
CA HIS A 32 -14.25 -0.24 5.36
C HIS A 32 -13.36 0.18 6.54
N GLN A 33 -13.93 0.36 7.72
CA GLN A 33 -13.17 0.72 8.92
C GLN A 33 -12.14 -0.36 9.31
N ALA A 34 -12.50 -1.64 9.17
CA ALA A 34 -11.58 -2.74 9.45
C ALA A 34 -10.40 -2.79 8.47
N ILE A 35 -10.65 -2.52 7.18
CA ILE A 35 -9.60 -2.42 6.17
C ILE A 35 -8.63 -1.28 6.52
N LEU A 36 -9.13 -0.06 6.73
CA LEU A 36 -8.29 1.09 7.04
C LEU A 36 -7.45 0.85 8.30
N LYS A 37 -8.06 0.33 9.35
CA LYS A 37 -7.36 -0.02 10.58
C LYS A 37 -6.26 -1.07 10.34
N SER A 38 -6.52 -2.07 9.51
CA SER A 38 -5.58 -3.17 9.25
C SER A 38 -4.37 -2.76 8.42
N PHE A 39 -4.51 -1.73 7.58
CA PHE A 39 -3.44 -1.12 6.80
C PHE A 39 -2.87 0.14 7.43
N GLU A 40 -3.33 0.51 8.63
CA GLU A 40 -2.91 1.72 9.36
C GLU A 40 -3.17 3.01 8.58
N PHE A 41 -4.24 3.05 7.81
CA PHE A 41 -4.70 4.23 7.09
C PHE A 41 -5.65 5.04 7.97
N ASP A 42 -5.69 6.35 7.76
CA ASP A 42 -6.70 7.19 8.40
C ASP A 42 -8.08 7.00 7.73
N SER A 43 -9.13 7.57 8.29
CA SER A 43 -10.50 7.50 7.75
C SER A 43 -11.03 8.86 7.31
N LYS A 44 -10.16 9.69 6.67
CA LYS A 44 -10.48 11.08 6.35
C LYS A 44 -10.86 11.29 4.88
N HIS A 45 -10.71 10.27 4.05
CA HIS A 45 -10.87 10.36 2.61
C HIS A 45 -12.08 9.59 2.09
N GLN A 46 -12.44 9.86 0.86
CA GLN A 46 -13.50 9.21 0.11
C GLN A 46 -13.18 7.73 -0.12
N ALA A 47 -14.22 6.89 -0.14
CA ALA A 47 -14.06 5.46 -0.32
C ALA A 47 -15.26 4.87 -1.07
N THR A 48 -15.02 3.80 -1.83
CA THR A 48 -16.05 3.04 -2.49
C THR A 48 -15.65 1.59 -2.70
N PHE A 49 -16.62 0.69 -2.62
CA PHE A 49 -16.51 -0.69 -3.09
C PHE A 49 -17.24 -0.82 -4.43
N PHE A 50 -16.73 -1.69 -5.28
CA PHE A 50 -17.43 -2.16 -6.47
C PHE A 50 -17.60 -3.66 -6.35
N ARG A 51 -18.84 -4.16 -6.44
CA ARG A 51 -19.04 -5.61 -6.59
C ARG A 51 -18.36 -6.06 -7.87
N SER A 52 -17.57 -7.13 -7.79
CA SER A 52 -16.72 -7.58 -8.87
C SER A 52 -16.91 -9.05 -9.18
N ASN A 53 -16.35 -9.48 -10.29
CA ASN A 53 -16.29 -10.86 -10.76
C ASN A 53 -14.84 -11.36 -10.75
N ASP A 54 -14.60 -12.57 -11.29
CA ASP A 54 -13.27 -13.17 -11.34
C ASP A 54 -12.23 -12.39 -12.15
N SER A 55 -12.67 -11.53 -13.05
CA SER A 55 -11.78 -10.64 -13.81
C SER A 55 -11.57 -9.27 -13.16
N TRP A 56 -12.04 -9.07 -11.93
CA TRP A 56 -11.98 -7.81 -11.19
C TRP A 56 -12.71 -6.65 -11.89
N ALA A 57 -13.65 -6.94 -12.77
CA ALA A 57 -14.46 -5.92 -13.42
C ALA A 57 -15.34 -5.20 -12.40
N ARG A 58 -15.34 -3.88 -12.42
CA ARG A 58 -16.13 -3.03 -11.52
C ARG A 58 -17.61 -3.07 -11.92
N GLY A 59 -18.44 -3.60 -11.06
CA GLY A 59 -19.89 -3.66 -11.21
C GLY A 59 -20.60 -2.60 -10.35
N ARG A 60 -21.65 -3.03 -9.60
CA ARG A 60 -22.43 -2.13 -8.76
C ARG A 60 -21.58 -1.49 -7.68
N GLU A 61 -21.74 -0.19 -7.54
CA GLU A 61 -21.00 0.62 -6.57
C GLU A 61 -21.69 0.65 -5.20
N ILE A 62 -20.88 0.59 -4.15
CA ILE A 62 -21.27 0.73 -2.74
C ILE A 62 -20.34 1.79 -2.15
N THR A 63 -20.83 3.01 -2.00
CA THR A 63 -20.03 4.18 -1.67
C THR A 63 -20.15 4.56 -0.19
N LEU A 64 -19.14 5.22 0.36
CA LEU A 64 -19.16 5.72 1.74
C LEU A 64 -20.27 6.74 1.92
N GLU A 65 -20.37 7.68 0.98
CA GLU A 65 -21.40 8.70 0.89
C GLU A 65 -21.70 8.99 -0.57
N LYS A 66 -22.79 9.66 -0.86
CA LYS A 66 -23.12 10.08 -2.22
C LYS A 66 -22.28 11.31 -2.58
N TYR A 67 -21.29 11.10 -3.45
CA TYR A 67 -20.42 12.18 -3.93
C TYR A 67 -21.06 12.97 -5.05
N ASP A 68 -20.64 14.23 -5.22
CA ASP A 68 -21.09 15.09 -6.31
C ASP A 68 -20.46 14.69 -7.66
N ARG A 69 -20.95 13.58 -8.21
CA ARG A 69 -20.57 13.06 -9.52
C ARG A 69 -21.72 12.28 -10.17
N SER A 70 -21.63 12.07 -11.48
CA SER A 70 -22.57 11.22 -12.19
C SER A 70 -22.35 9.75 -11.89
N TYR A 71 -23.44 9.01 -11.64
CA TYR A 71 -23.46 7.57 -11.44
C TYR A 71 -24.26 6.91 -12.57
N PRO A 72 -23.72 5.85 -13.23
CA PRO A 72 -24.49 5.10 -14.22
C PRO A 72 -25.73 4.43 -13.62
N VAL A 73 -25.62 3.98 -12.38
CA VAL A 73 -26.70 3.41 -11.55
C VAL A 73 -26.55 3.99 -10.16
N GLU A 74 -27.66 4.29 -9.49
CA GLU A 74 -27.65 4.80 -8.12
C GLU A 74 -26.82 3.88 -7.22
N PRO A 75 -25.78 4.40 -6.55
CA PRO A 75 -24.92 3.59 -5.69
C PRO A 75 -25.65 3.17 -4.43
N LEU A 76 -25.22 2.07 -3.85
CA LEU A 76 -25.59 1.70 -2.49
C LEU A 76 -24.72 2.49 -1.49
N ILE A 77 -25.24 2.71 -0.28
CA ILE A 77 -24.51 3.40 0.78
C ILE A 77 -23.95 2.36 1.77
N MET A 78 -22.69 2.49 2.13
CA MET A 78 -21.97 1.52 2.98
C MET A 78 -22.64 1.29 4.33
N THR A 79 -23.18 2.34 4.96
CA THR A 79 -23.84 2.25 6.28
C THR A 79 -25.19 1.55 6.21
N GLU A 80 -25.83 1.53 5.06
CA GLU A 80 -27.18 0.99 4.85
C GLU A 80 -27.17 -0.40 4.21
N THR A 81 -26.01 -0.87 3.76
CA THR A 81 -25.88 -2.10 2.98
C THR A 81 -25.21 -3.20 3.80
N PRO A 82 -25.97 -4.20 4.30
CA PRO A 82 -25.39 -5.37 4.94
C PRO A 82 -24.55 -6.17 3.93
N ILE A 83 -23.38 -6.65 4.36
CA ILE A 83 -22.46 -7.36 3.47
C ILE A 83 -23.11 -8.60 2.87
N GLY A 84 -23.86 -9.35 3.66
CA GLY A 84 -24.52 -10.58 3.23
C GLY A 84 -25.49 -10.39 2.06
N THR A 85 -26.05 -9.19 1.86
CA THR A 85 -26.98 -8.91 0.74
C THR A 85 -26.27 -8.83 -0.61
N GLU A 86 -24.98 -8.54 -0.61
CA GLU A 86 -24.17 -8.38 -1.81
C GLU A 86 -23.29 -9.63 -2.12
N ILE A 87 -23.38 -10.66 -1.30
CA ILE A 87 -22.76 -11.97 -1.59
C ILE A 87 -23.66 -12.75 -2.52
N LYS A 88 -23.23 -12.93 -3.76
CA LYS A 88 -23.93 -13.68 -4.80
C LYS A 88 -23.24 -15.00 -5.13
N ASP A 89 -21.94 -15.05 -4.91
CA ASP A 89 -21.05 -16.16 -5.26
C ASP A 89 -20.25 -16.63 -4.04
N PRO A 90 -19.87 -17.92 -3.97
CA PRO A 90 -19.04 -18.44 -2.88
C PRO A 90 -17.68 -17.74 -2.75
N ASN A 91 -17.14 -17.23 -3.87
CA ASN A 91 -15.88 -16.51 -3.94
C ASN A 91 -16.13 -15.04 -4.33
N GLN A 92 -17.18 -14.43 -3.78
CA GLN A 92 -17.54 -13.06 -4.12
C GLN A 92 -16.35 -12.13 -4.00
N LYS A 93 -16.14 -11.31 -5.03
CA LYS A 93 -15.06 -10.32 -5.11
C LYS A 93 -15.61 -8.90 -5.09
N PHE A 94 -14.81 -8.01 -4.54
CA PHE A 94 -15.03 -6.57 -4.56
C PHE A 94 -13.71 -5.87 -4.86
N VAL A 95 -13.78 -4.79 -5.63
CA VAL A 95 -12.69 -3.82 -5.73
C VAL A 95 -12.99 -2.70 -4.74
N TYR A 96 -12.05 -2.40 -3.87
CA TYR A 96 -12.17 -1.30 -2.92
C TYR A 96 -11.16 -0.21 -3.27
N THR A 97 -11.62 1.02 -3.36
CA THR A 97 -10.78 2.19 -3.61
C THR A 97 -10.93 3.18 -2.46
N TYR A 98 -9.81 3.57 -1.89
CA TYR A 98 -9.72 4.58 -0.85
C TYR A 98 -8.91 5.77 -1.32
N ASP A 99 -9.28 6.98 -0.87
CA ASP A 99 -8.67 8.25 -1.24
C ASP A 99 -8.59 8.43 -2.78
N PHE A 100 -9.64 8.97 -3.37
CA PHE A 100 -9.74 9.12 -4.84
C PHE A 100 -8.65 10.00 -5.45
N THR A 101 -7.98 10.83 -4.64
CA THR A 101 -6.87 11.66 -5.09
C THR A 101 -5.59 10.86 -5.24
N ARG A 102 -5.26 10.03 -4.24
CA ARG A 102 -4.07 9.18 -4.24
C ARG A 102 -4.33 7.80 -4.85
N ASN A 103 -5.60 7.43 -4.97
CA ASN A 103 -6.09 6.18 -5.55
C ASN A 103 -5.42 4.93 -4.95
N TRP A 104 -5.81 4.60 -3.71
CA TRP A 104 -5.40 3.37 -3.06
C TRP A 104 -6.32 2.21 -3.43
N PRO A 105 -5.92 1.32 -4.35
CA PRO A 105 -6.73 0.21 -4.79
C PRO A 105 -6.46 -1.05 -3.97
N PHE A 106 -7.53 -1.74 -3.59
CA PHE A 106 -7.48 -3.02 -2.91
C PHE A 106 -8.43 -4.01 -3.58
N GLN A 107 -8.01 -5.26 -3.63
CA GLN A 107 -8.83 -6.39 -4.07
C GLN A 107 -9.33 -7.14 -2.83
N VAL A 108 -10.63 -7.36 -2.76
CA VAL A 108 -11.30 -7.98 -1.62
C VAL A 108 -12.00 -9.26 -2.08
N GLU A 109 -11.62 -10.39 -1.54
CA GLU A 109 -12.13 -11.70 -1.92
C GLU A 109 -12.73 -12.44 -0.72
N LEU A 110 -13.94 -12.98 -0.88
CA LEU A 110 -14.53 -13.87 0.12
C LEU A 110 -13.83 -15.23 0.04
N ILE A 111 -13.06 -15.57 1.08
CA ILE A 111 -12.28 -16.82 1.10
C ILE A 111 -12.92 -17.94 1.93
N SER A 112 -13.79 -17.61 2.87
CA SER A 112 -14.55 -18.62 3.60
C SER A 112 -15.81 -18.07 4.25
N VAL A 113 -16.78 -18.97 4.47
CA VAL A 113 -18.01 -18.70 5.21
C VAL A 113 -18.13 -19.75 6.32
N SER A 114 -18.27 -19.31 7.56
CA SER A 114 -18.49 -20.16 8.72
C SER A 114 -19.87 -19.89 9.32
N LYS A 115 -20.54 -20.93 9.78
CA LYS A 115 -21.77 -20.82 10.57
C LYS A 115 -21.49 -20.64 12.07
N GLU A 116 -20.26 -20.91 12.48
CA GLU A 116 -19.83 -20.82 13.87
C GLU A 116 -19.28 -19.44 14.18
N GLU A 117 -19.91 -18.77 15.09
CA GLU A 117 -19.45 -17.49 15.64
C GLU A 117 -18.67 -17.76 16.94
N ASN A 118 -17.49 -17.16 17.06
CA ASN A 118 -16.73 -17.22 18.31
C ASN A 118 -17.17 -16.07 19.22
N PRO A 119 -17.83 -16.37 20.35
CA PRO A 119 -18.36 -15.34 21.26
C PRO A 119 -17.27 -14.54 21.99
N LYS A 120 -16.02 -15.01 21.93
CA LYS A 120 -14.88 -14.33 22.55
C LYS A 120 -14.23 -13.27 21.63
N ILE A 121 -14.68 -13.19 20.37
CA ILE A 121 -14.12 -12.28 19.36
C ILE A 121 -15.15 -11.18 19.07
N THR A 122 -14.66 -9.96 19.01
CA THR A 122 -15.44 -8.81 18.51
C THR A 122 -15.23 -8.69 17.01
N TYR A 123 -16.33 -8.69 16.25
CA TYR A 123 -16.30 -8.52 14.78
C TYR A 123 -16.60 -7.08 14.39
N PRO A 124 -15.93 -6.52 13.33
CA PRO A 124 -14.91 -7.14 12.48
C PRO A 124 -13.62 -7.47 13.24
N HIS A 125 -12.98 -8.57 12.87
CA HIS A 125 -11.75 -9.04 13.47
C HIS A 125 -10.67 -9.30 12.42
N ILE A 126 -9.47 -8.76 12.64
CA ILE A 126 -8.31 -9.02 11.79
C ILE A 126 -7.72 -10.37 12.21
N VAL A 127 -7.89 -11.39 11.35
CA VAL A 127 -7.47 -12.77 11.62
C VAL A 127 -6.00 -12.98 11.26
N ARG A 128 -5.54 -12.33 10.18
CA ARG A 128 -4.19 -12.50 9.66
C ARG A 128 -3.69 -11.20 9.05
N THR A 129 -2.40 -10.94 9.22
CA THR A 129 -1.67 -9.82 8.65
C THR A 129 -0.41 -10.35 7.99
N GLU A 130 -0.26 -10.10 6.69
CA GLU A 130 0.91 -10.47 5.91
C GLU A 130 1.44 -9.25 5.16
N GLY A 131 2.76 -9.16 5.10
CA GLY A 131 3.45 -8.07 4.45
C GLY A 131 3.35 -6.73 5.18
N ILE A 132 4.20 -5.80 4.78
CA ILE A 132 4.27 -4.44 5.33
C ILE A 132 3.27 -3.57 4.59
N ALA A 133 2.36 -2.92 5.32
CA ALA A 133 1.41 -2.00 4.71
C ALA A 133 2.14 -0.83 4.03
N PRO A 134 1.67 -0.39 2.84
CA PRO A 134 2.20 0.81 2.22
C PRO A 134 1.95 2.02 3.11
N SER A 135 2.86 2.99 3.09
CA SER A 135 2.65 4.24 3.82
C SER A 135 1.64 5.11 3.10
N GLN A 136 0.56 5.50 3.77
CA GLN A 136 -0.50 6.31 3.17
C GLN A 136 0.01 7.68 2.67
N TYR A 137 0.97 8.29 3.38
CA TYR A 137 1.48 9.65 3.12
C TYR A 137 2.97 9.72 2.76
N GLY A 138 3.61 8.60 2.49
CA GLY A 138 5.02 8.54 2.12
C GLY A 138 5.69 7.26 2.58
N THR A 139 6.98 7.12 2.37
CA THR A 139 7.77 5.99 2.84
C THR A 139 7.81 6.00 4.37
N LYS A 140 7.13 5.07 5.01
CA LYS A 140 7.45 4.74 6.41
C LYS A 140 8.86 4.16 6.40
N SER A 141 9.82 4.89 6.90
CA SER A 141 11.15 4.35 7.18
C SER A 141 10.99 3.16 8.15
N LEU A 142 11.71 2.08 7.87
CA LEU A 142 11.82 0.91 8.78
C LEU A 142 12.30 1.29 10.19
N LEU A 143 12.73 2.53 10.38
CA LEU A 143 13.22 3.10 11.64
C LEU A 143 12.21 4.02 12.35
N GLY A 144 10.95 4.08 11.85
CA GLY A 144 9.89 4.88 12.45
C GLY A 144 10.12 6.40 12.37
N ASP A 145 9.31 7.18 13.09
CA ASP A 145 9.28 8.64 13.08
C ASP A 145 10.63 9.35 13.40
N ARG A 146 11.67 8.60 13.74
CA ARG A 146 13.00 9.15 14.05
C ARG A 146 13.76 9.66 12.81
N PHE A 147 13.36 9.28 11.59
CA PHE A 147 14.04 9.76 10.38
C PHE A 147 13.45 11.08 9.85
N VAL A 148 12.20 11.36 10.13
CA VAL A 148 11.58 12.67 9.79
C VAL A 148 12.24 13.77 10.63
N ASP A 149 12.53 13.50 11.91
CA ASP A 149 13.25 14.42 12.80
C ASP A 149 14.72 14.67 12.39
N VAL A 150 15.31 13.74 11.61
CA VAL A 150 16.71 13.88 11.15
C VAL A 150 16.80 14.75 9.89
N GLU A 151 15.82 14.64 8.98
CA GLU A 151 15.77 15.52 7.79
C GLU A 151 15.43 16.96 8.13
N GLU A 152 14.56 17.21 9.14
CA GLU A 152 14.27 18.56 9.62
C GLU A 152 15.42 19.15 10.47
N LYS A 153 16.24 18.28 11.09
CA LYS A 153 17.30 18.71 11.99
C LYS A 153 18.66 18.92 11.31
N TYR A 154 18.83 18.30 10.16
CA TYR A 154 20.01 18.45 9.31
C TYR A 154 19.52 18.83 7.91
N ASP A 155 19.50 20.12 7.65
CA ASP A 155 19.30 20.66 6.31
C ASP A 155 20.50 20.27 5.44
N LEU A 156 20.41 19.11 4.80
CA LEU A 156 21.43 18.57 3.91
C LEU A 156 21.47 19.31 2.55
N SER A 157 20.59 20.29 2.34
CA SER A 157 20.61 21.14 1.15
C SER A 157 21.52 22.37 1.28
N ALA A 158 22.07 22.64 2.48
CA ALA A 158 22.95 23.78 2.74
C ALA A 158 24.44 23.47 2.61
N GLY A 159 24.83 22.39 1.94
CA GLY A 159 26.21 21.90 1.83
C GLY A 159 26.86 22.00 0.46
N GLU A 160 26.38 22.87 -0.44
CA GLU A 160 27.05 23.12 -1.71
C GLU A 160 27.48 24.58 -1.86
N GLU A 161 28.34 25.02 -0.92
CA GLU A 161 29.12 26.23 -1.12
C GLU A 161 30.54 26.02 -0.57
N GLY A 162 31.52 25.99 -1.50
CA GLY A 162 32.83 26.51 -1.25
C GLY A 162 33.94 25.56 -0.80
N PHE A 163 34.46 24.77 -1.72
CA PHE A 163 35.91 24.52 -1.66
C PHE A 163 36.58 25.49 -2.64
N GLY A 164 36.79 26.69 -2.16
CA GLY A 164 37.61 27.70 -2.79
C GLY A 164 39.09 27.30 -2.71
N THR A 165 39.70 27.25 -3.87
CA THR A 165 41.12 27.24 -4.13
C THR A 165 41.80 28.52 -3.61
N GLU A 166 42.81 28.36 -2.75
CA GLU A 166 43.98 29.25 -2.62
C GLU A 166 45.15 28.30 -2.38
N GLY A 167 46.16 28.19 -3.21
CA GLY A 167 47.02 29.23 -3.77
C GLY A 167 48.37 29.20 -3.03
N GLY A 168 49.45 28.86 -3.74
CA GLY A 168 50.84 29.09 -3.26
C GLY A 168 51.68 27.82 -3.23
N ASP A 169 52.44 27.65 -4.16
CA ASP A 169 53.74 28.17 -4.54
C ASP A 169 54.92 27.19 -4.30
N ASP A 170 55.69 26.95 -5.39
CA ASP A 170 57.10 26.59 -5.51
C ASP A 170 57.64 25.32 -4.83
N THR A 171 58.16 24.41 -5.63
CA THR A 171 59.59 24.34 -6.03
C THR A 171 59.85 23.17 -6.95
N GLU A 172 60.60 23.48 -7.99
CA GLU A 172 61.26 22.59 -8.96
C GLU A 172 62.13 21.53 -8.30
N THR A 173 62.20 20.35 -8.91
CA THR A 173 63.48 19.75 -9.35
C THR A 173 63.24 18.50 -10.22
N ASP A 174 63.68 18.64 -11.40
CA ASP A 174 64.34 17.78 -12.37
C ASP A 174 64.80 16.40 -11.86
N THR A 175 64.53 15.37 -12.63
CA THR A 175 65.54 14.52 -13.28
C THR A 175 64.91 13.41 -14.10
N GLU A 176 65.51 13.31 -15.22
CA GLU A 176 65.26 12.51 -16.41
C GLU A 176 65.53 11.00 -16.24
N GLU A 177 65.21 10.32 -17.32
CA GLU A 177 65.73 9.05 -17.89
C GLU A 177 65.11 7.75 -17.40
N ASP A 178 64.90 6.80 -18.17
CA ASP A 178 65.07 6.45 -19.59
C ASP A 178 64.59 5.02 -19.77
N THR A 179 64.05 4.73 -20.98
CA THR A 179 64.14 3.46 -21.73
C THR A 179 63.65 2.16 -21.04
N THR A 180 63.02 1.24 -21.67
CA THR A 180 62.90 0.66 -23.01
C THR A 180 62.00 -0.55 -23.01
N LEU A 181 61.24 -0.70 -24.08
CA LEU A 181 60.98 -1.87 -24.90
C LEU A 181 60.89 -3.30 -24.36
N GLY A 182 59.87 -3.98 -24.86
CA GLY A 182 59.88 -5.41 -25.12
C GLY A 182 58.50 -6.04 -24.96
N LYS A 183 57.65 -6.14 -25.92
CA LYS A 183 57.53 -7.05 -27.08
C LYS A 183 57.14 -8.48 -26.72
N GLU A 184 55.95 -8.84 -27.19
CA GLU A 184 55.55 -10.06 -27.87
C GLU A 184 55.42 -11.40 -27.12
N GLY A 185 54.37 -12.07 -27.53
CA GLY A 185 54.19 -13.52 -27.62
C GLY A 185 52.82 -13.95 -27.08
N GLU A 186 51.80 -14.03 -27.85
CA GLU A 186 51.27 -15.11 -28.70
C GLU A 186 51.25 -16.50 -28.10
N GLU A 187 50.06 -17.04 -28.25
CA GLU A 187 49.55 -18.39 -28.54
C GLU A 187 49.05 -19.25 -27.37
N GLU A 188 47.79 -19.52 -27.53
CA GLU A 188 47.08 -20.79 -27.84
C GLU A 188 47.24 -21.94 -26.85
N PHE A 189 46.18 -22.29 -26.27
CA PHE A 189 45.41 -23.54 -26.43
C PHE A 189 44.09 -23.45 -25.65
#